data_8be095c93eb07adc873db58f768722c3
#
_entry.id   8be095c93eb07adc873db58f768722c3
#
_cell.length_a   1.000
_cell.length_b   1.000
_cell.length_c   1.000
_cell.angle_alpha   90.00
_cell.angle_beta   90.00
_cell.angle_gamma   90.00
#
_symmetry.space_group_name_H-M   'P 1'
#
loop_
_entity.id
_entity.type
_entity.pdbx_description
1 polymer ?
#
loop_
_entity_poly.entity_id
_entity_poly.type
_entity_poly.pdbx_seq_one_letter_code
_entity_poly.pdbx_strand_id
1 'polypeptide(L)'
;WLAEHGMDLLEWQPSDSLTDPTCGSGTFLLEAIRRRRKADSGATARSLLAGIHGIDLNPLAVLAAKGSLAVFLSPHLDPAQPVRLPVYLADAVYPAALDLFSNYSHVLQTEVGPREFSVPERMIGHPDFFRVFAKVRMLIDADYSAAKICSSILADLQGIGLDPSDISIVGTTVGNLVELHDQGWNGIWCTILADRFAAGAIPPSSHICGNPPWVKWSNLPRDYAQSIQKHCRGLGV
;
A
#
# COMPACT_ATOMS: atom_id res chain seq x y z
N TRP A 1 -20.54 -15.40 7.58
CA TRP A 1 -20.30 -16.82 7.91
C TRP A 1 -18.89 -17.28 7.54
N LEU A 2 -18.44 -17.21 6.26
CA LEU A 2 -17.12 -17.75 5.87
C LEU A 2 -15.97 -17.03 6.60
N ALA A 3 -15.98 -15.71 6.64
CA ALA A 3 -14.97 -14.94 7.34
C ALA A 3 -15.00 -15.18 8.86
N GLU A 4 -16.16 -15.27 9.46
CA GLU A 4 -16.33 -15.63 10.89
C GLU A 4 -15.66 -16.96 11.17
N HIS A 5 -16.01 -17.99 10.38
CA HIS A 5 -15.45 -19.34 10.54
C HIS A 5 -13.94 -19.36 10.34
N GLY A 6 -13.41 -18.67 9.32
CA GLY A 6 -11.96 -18.55 9.11
C GLY A 6 -11.25 -17.89 10.28
N MET A 7 -11.81 -16.83 10.82
CA MET A 7 -11.25 -16.15 12.00
C MET A 7 -11.35 -17.00 13.28
N ASP A 8 -12.39 -17.86 13.40
CA ASP A 8 -12.51 -18.81 14.51
C ASP A 8 -11.45 -19.91 14.42
N LEU A 9 -11.19 -20.43 13.21
CA LEU A 9 -10.13 -21.43 12.98
C LEU A 9 -8.73 -20.88 13.27
N LEU A 10 -8.51 -19.60 13.06
CA LEU A 10 -7.27 -18.90 13.39
C LEU A 10 -7.15 -18.57 14.89
N GLU A 11 -8.20 -18.77 15.68
CA GLU A 11 -8.29 -18.34 17.08
C GLU A 11 -7.97 -16.83 17.26
N TRP A 12 -8.23 -16.02 16.22
CA TRP A 12 -7.89 -14.61 16.17
C TRP A 12 -8.58 -13.81 17.29
N GLN A 13 -7.80 -13.02 18.02
CA GLN A 13 -8.27 -12.21 19.12
C GLN A 13 -8.31 -10.71 18.75
N PRO A 14 -9.17 -9.88 19.36
CA PRO A 14 -9.25 -8.44 19.09
C PRO A 14 -7.94 -7.66 19.27
N SER A 15 -7.00 -8.17 20.05
CA SER A 15 -5.66 -7.60 20.24
C SER A 15 -4.69 -7.93 19.10
N ASP A 16 -4.99 -8.95 18.28
CA ASP A 16 -4.09 -9.46 17.26
C ASP A 16 -4.09 -8.57 16.01
N SER A 17 -2.98 -8.60 15.28
CA SER A 17 -2.88 -8.02 13.96
C SER A 17 -3.33 -9.01 12.88
N LEU A 18 -3.79 -8.48 11.74
CA LEU A 18 -4.28 -9.25 10.61
C LEU A 18 -3.80 -8.63 9.30
N THR A 19 -3.25 -9.44 8.41
CA THR A 19 -3.06 -9.07 7.00
C THR A 19 -3.86 -10.00 6.10
N ASP A 20 -4.71 -9.42 5.24
CA ASP A 20 -5.36 -10.11 4.14
C ASP A 20 -4.64 -9.72 2.82
N PRO A 21 -3.81 -10.63 2.25
CA PRO A 21 -3.01 -10.34 1.07
C PRO A 21 -3.81 -10.35 -0.24
N THR A 22 -5.10 -10.69 -0.19
CA THR A 22 -6.01 -10.77 -1.34
C THR A 22 -7.42 -10.34 -0.92
N CYS A 23 -7.51 -9.13 -0.34
CA CYS A 23 -8.63 -8.74 0.50
C CYS A 23 -9.98 -8.59 -0.22
N GLY A 24 -9.99 -8.54 -1.56
CA GLY A 24 -11.22 -8.35 -2.31
C GLY A 24 -12.00 -7.12 -1.83
N SER A 25 -13.26 -7.32 -1.46
CA SER A 25 -14.12 -6.26 -0.87
C SER A 25 -13.90 -6.02 0.63
N GLY A 26 -12.89 -6.64 1.25
CA GLY A 26 -12.51 -6.44 2.64
C GLY A 26 -13.29 -7.27 3.66
N THR A 27 -13.81 -8.44 3.28
CA THR A 27 -14.69 -9.24 4.15
C THR A 27 -14.00 -9.68 5.45
N PHE A 28 -12.75 -10.17 5.39
CA PHE A 28 -11.97 -10.54 6.58
C PHE A 28 -11.60 -9.32 7.41
N LEU A 29 -11.25 -8.20 6.76
CA LEU A 29 -10.94 -6.95 7.45
C LEU A 29 -12.16 -6.43 8.24
N LEU A 30 -13.35 -6.46 7.62
CA LEU A 30 -14.60 -6.07 8.28
C LEU A 30 -14.93 -6.96 9.47
N GLU A 31 -14.71 -8.27 9.35
CA GLU A 31 -14.93 -9.20 10.45
C GLU A 31 -13.99 -8.94 11.63
N ALA A 32 -12.71 -8.69 11.38
CA ALA A 32 -11.75 -8.32 12.41
C ALA A 32 -12.19 -7.04 13.16
N ILE A 33 -12.59 -6.00 12.41
CA ILE A 33 -13.06 -4.74 12.97
C ILE A 33 -14.37 -4.93 13.76
N ARG A 34 -15.27 -5.77 13.26
CA ARG A 34 -16.54 -6.12 13.96
C ARG A 34 -16.26 -6.80 15.30
N ARG A 35 -15.32 -7.73 15.37
CA ARG A 35 -14.90 -8.41 16.61
C ARG A 35 -14.29 -7.43 17.61
N ARG A 36 -13.42 -6.52 17.15
CA ARG A 36 -12.87 -5.46 18.00
C ARG A 36 -13.95 -4.56 18.57
N ARG A 37 -14.87 -4.10 17.72
CA ARG A 37 -15.99 -3.27 18.17
C ARG A 37 -16.90 -4.00 19.18
N LYS A 38 -17.10 -5.32 19.01
CA LYS A 38 -17.88 -6.14 19.95
C LYS A 38 -17.15 -6.25 21.29
N ALA A 39 -15.83 -6.32 21.29
CA ALA A 39 -15.02 -6.39 22.51
C ALA A 39 -14.92 -5.03 23.22
N ASP A 40 -14.90 -3.92 22.45
CA ASP A 40 -14.87 -2.55 22.97
C ASP A 40 -15.83 -1.65 22.17
N SER A 41 -17.00 -1.38 22.73
CA SER A 41 -18.02 -0.52 22.11
C SER A 41 -17.61 0.96 22.01
N GLY A 42 -16.64 1.39 22.82
CA GLY A 42 -16.08 2.75 22.84
C GLY A 42 -14.87 2.93 21.91
N ALA A 43 -14.45 1.88 21.19
CA ALA A 43 -13.29 1.93 20.34
C ALA A 43 -13.39 2.99 19.23
N THR A 44 -12.31 3.77 19.06
CA THR A 44 -12.19 4.75 17.98
C THR A 44 -11.89 4.08 16.64
N ALA A 45 -12.16 4.76 15.51
CA ALA A 45 -11.80 4.24 14.19
C ALA A 45 -10.31 3.89 14.08
N ARG A 46 -9.43 4.67 14.70
CA ARG A 46 -7.99 4.42 14.75
C ARG A 46 -7.66 3.12 15.49
N SER A 47 -8.25 2.87 16.66
CA SER A 47 -8.02 1.64 17.43
C SER A 47 -8.60 0.41 16.73
N LEU A 48 -9.76 0.56 16.09
CA LEU A 48 -10.38 -0.52 15.31
C LEU A 48 -9.52 -0.96 14.11
N LEU A 49 -8.81 -0.03 13.49
CA LEU A 49 -7.94 -0.29 12.32
C LEU A 49 -6.51 -0.71 12.67
N ALA A 50 -6.06 -0.54 13.91
CA ALA A 50 -4.68 -0.77 14.29
C ALA A 50 -4.20 -2.18 13.95
N GLY A 51 -3.12 -2.33 13.16
CA GLY A 51 -2.55 -3.62 12.77
C GLY A 51 -3.45 -4.49 11.88
N ILE A 52 -4.48 -3.91 11.23
CA ILE A 52 -5.30 -4.58 10.22
C ILE A 52 -4.91 -4.03 8.86
N HIS A 53 -4.50 -4.89 7.92
CA HIS A 53 -4.04 -4.50 6.60
C HIS A 53 -4.69 -5.36 5.52
N GLY A 54 -5.07 -4.73 4.41
CA GLY A 54 -5.56 -5.41 3.22
C GLY A 54 -4.71 -5.05 2.01
N ILE A 55 -4.45 -6.03 1.16
CA ILE A 55 -3.77 -5.85 -0.12
C ILE A 55 -4.65 -6.48 -1.20
N ASP A 56 -4.76 -5.84 -2.34
CA ASP A 56 -5.34 -6.46 -3.52
C ASP A 56 -4.72 -5.86 -4.79
N LEU A 57 -4.58 -6.68 -5.81
CA LEU A 57 -4.05 -6.26 -7.11
C LEU A 57 -5.12 -5.56 -7.96
N ASN A 58 -6.40 -5.81 -7.68
CA ASN A 58 -7.52 -5.24 -8.41
C ASN A 58 -7.95 -3.90 -7.82
N PRO A 59 -7.84 -2.77 -8.57
CA PRO A 59 -8.20 -1.45 -8.06
C PRO A 59 -9.68 -1.32 -7.67
N LEU A 60 -10.59 -2.06 -8.34
CA LEU A 60 -12.00 -2.06 -7.98
C LEU A 60 -12.25 -2.79 -6.65
N ALA A 61 -11.52 -3.86 -6.37
CA ALA A 61 -11.56 -4.56 -5.10
C ALA A 61 -11.08 -3.65 -3.96
N VAL A 62 -9.93 -2.98 -4.14
CA VAL A 62 -9.42 -2.00 -3.18
C VAL A 62 -10.42 -0.87 -2.93
N LEU A 63 -11.04 -0.35 -3.97
CA LEU A 63 -12.07 0.70 -3.83
C LEU A 63 -13.28 0.18 -3.05
N ALA A 64 -13.77 -1.03 -3.37
CA ALA A 64 -14.88 -1.66 -2.67
C ALA A 64 -14.55 -1.92 -1.18
N ALA A 65 -13.34 -2.41 -0.88
CA ALA A 65 -12.89 -2.61 0.49
C ALA A 65 -12.83 -1.30 1.27
N LYS A 66 -12.20 -0.25 0.68
CA LYS A 66 -12.16 1.08 1.28
C LYS A 66 -13.57 1.63 1.52
N GLY A 67 -14.48 1.47 0.56
CA GLY A 67 -15.88 1.88 0.69
C GLY A 67 -16.60 1.14 1.83
N SER A 68 -16.47 -0.18 1.90
CA SER A 68 -17.05 -1.01 2.95
C SER A 68 -16.55 -0.62 4.34
N LEU A 69 -15.23 -0.40 4.48
CA LEU A 69 -14.62 0.06 5.73
C LEU A 69 -15.08 1.46 6.11
N ALA A 70 -15.16 2.39 5.15
CA ALA A 70 -15.62 3.76 5.40
C ALA A 70 -17.05 3.80 5.91
N VAL A 71 -17.95 3.02 5.30
CA VAL A 71 -19.36 2.91 5.74
C VAL A 71 -19.44 2.32 7.15
N PHE A 72 -18.71 1.23 7.41
CA PHE A 72 -18.73 0.58 8.72
C PHE A 72 -18.17 1.49 9.83
N LEU A 73 -17.09 2.22 9.53
CA LEU A 73 -16.39 3.09 10.48
C LEU A 73 -17.06 4.46 10.65
N SER A 74 -17.99 4.85 9.78
CA SER A 74 -18.59 6.19 9.79
C SER A 74 -19.10 6.64 11.17
N PRO A 75 -19.72 5.79 12.01
CA PRO A 75 -20.14 6.20 13.36
C PRO A 75 -18.99 6.39 14.36
N HIS A 76 -17.77 5.95 14.01
CA HIS A 76 -16.59 5.96 14.86
C HIS A 76 -15.53 6.98 14.39
N LEU A 77 -15.85 7.76 13.34
CA LEU A 77 -14.95 8.78 12.80
C LEU A 77 -15.04 10.05 13.64
N ASP A 78 -13.88 10.60 13.97
CA ASP A 78 -13.73 11.93 14.54
C ASP A 78 -13.18 12.85 13.43
N PRO A 79 -13.91 13.91 13.02
CA PRO A 79 -13.44 14.87 12.02
C PRO A 79 -12.09 15.53 12.38
N ALA A 80 -11.80 15.66 13.68
CA ALA A 80 -10.54 16.21 14.15
C ALA A 80 -9.37 15.22 14.07
N GLN A 81 -9.66 13.92 13.90
CA GLN A 81 -8.66 12.85 13.85
C GLN A 81 -8.86 11.98 12.60
N PRO A 82 -8.51 12.47 11.42
CA PRO A 82 -8.68 11.69 10.20
C PRO A 82 -7.88 10.39 10.27
N VAL A 83 -8.48 9.31 9.77
CA VAL A 83 -7.83 8.00 9.68
C VAL A 83 -7.66 7.59 8.23
N ARG A 84 -6.54 6.94 7.94
CA ARG A 84 -6.34 6.28 6.65
C ARG A 84 -6.83 4.85 6.73
N LEU A 85 -7.55 4.42 5.70
CA LEU A 85 -7.97 3.04 5.56
C LEU A 85 -6.78 2.19 5.08
N PRO A 86 -6.36 1.17 5.84
CA PRO A 86 -5.14 0.40 5.56
C PRO A 86 -5.39 -0.71 4.51
N VAL A 87 -5.84 -0.29 3.34
CA VAL A 87 -6.06 -1.15 2.16
C VAL A 87 -5.23 -0.59 1.01
N TYR A 88 -4.40 -1.42 0.39
CA TYR A 88 -3.38 -0.99 -0.56
C TYR A 88 -3.54 -1.68 -1.91
N LEU A 89 -3.37 -0.91 -2.98
CA LEU A 89 -3.30 -1.43 -4.34
C LEU A 89 -1.87 -1.92 -4.60
N ALA A 90 -1.64 -3.20 -4.37
CA ALA A 90 -0.31 -3.79 -4.52
C ALA A 90 -0.40 -5.27 -4.87
N ASP A 91 0.72 -5.81 -5.33
CA ASP A 91 0.92 -7.24 -5.52
C ASP A 91 1.52 -7.85 -4.26
N ALA A 92 0.79 -8.72 -3.60
CA ALA A 92 1.26 -9.37 -2.36
C ALA A 92 2.40 -10.38 -2.62
N VAL A 93 2.54 -10.87 -3.86
CA VAL A 93 3.63 -11.77 -4.27
C VAL A 93 4.90 -10.98 -4.64
N TYR A 94 4.73 -9.74 -5.11
CA TYR A 94 5.80 -8.82 -5.48
C TYR A 94 5.69 -7.51 -4.71
N PRO A 95 5.90 -7.52 -3.39
CA PRO A 95 5.95 -6.30 -2.61
C PRO A 95 7.16 -5.45 -3.02
N ALA A 96 7.10 -4.15 -2.74
CA ALA A 96 8.29 -3.31 -2.80
C ALA A 96 9.34 -3.87 -1.82
N ALA A 97 10.58 -4.00 -2.28
CA ALA A 97 11.66 -4.62 -1.52
C ALA A 97 12.47 -3.57 -0.76
N LEU A 98 12.78 -3.86 0.51
CA LEU A 98 13.73 -3.07 1.30
C LEU A 98 15.16 -3.43 0.89
N ASP A 99 15.94 -2.42 0.51
CA ASP A 99 17.36 -2.57 0.18
C ASP A 99 18.27 -2.50 1.42
N LEU A 100 19.56 -2.70 1.22
CA LEU A 100 20.57 -2.63 2.29
C LEU A 100 20.78 -1.20 2.84
N PHE A 101 20.25 -0.20 2.18
CA PHE A 101 20.37 1.21 2.55
C PHE A 101 19.09 1.78 3.15
N SER A 102 18.17 0.91 3.58
CA SER A 102 16.87 1.28 4.15
C SER A 102 15.98 2.07 3.18
N ASN A 103 16.00 1.71 1.90
CA ASN A 103 15.07 2.23 0.91
C ASN A 103 14.15 1.13 0.42
N TYR A 104 12.86 1.44 0.28
CA TYR A 104 11.93 0.58 -0.45
C TYR A 104 12.00 0.88 -1.92
N SER A 105 12.28 -0.14 -2.72
CA SER A 105 12.37 -0.04 -4.19
C SER A 105 11.29 -0.85 -4.88
N HIS A 106 10.80 -0.33 -6.00
CA HIS A 106 9.88 -1.02 -6.90
C HIS A 106 10.26 -0.75 -8.36
N VAL A 107 10.32 -1.82 -9.16
CA VAL A 107 10.65 -1.72 -10.59
C VAL A 107 9.40 -1.91 -11.43
N LEU A 108 9.10 -0.92 -12.26
CA LEU A 108 8.08 -1.03 -13.30
C LEU A 108 8.72 -1.38 -14.64
N GLN A 109 8.12 -2.33 -15.35
CA GLN A 109 8.47 -2.59 -16.75
C GLN A 109 7.71 -1.60 -17.63
N THR A 110 8.44 -0.81 -18.39
CA THR A 110 7.88 0.15 -19.35
C THR A 110 8.33 -0.20 -20.77
N GLU A 111 7.71 0.41 -21.78
CA GLU A 111 8.06 0.20 -23.21
C GLU A 111 9.53 0.57 -23.51
N VAL A 112 10.10 1.51 -22.76
CA VAL A 112 11.51 1.95 -22.89
C VAL A 112 12.47 1.23 -21.94
N GLY A 113 11.99 0.21 -21.20
CA GLY A 113 12.79 -0.59 -20.27
C GLY A 113 12.36 -0.44 -18.81
N PRO A 114 13.06 -1.14 -17.90
CA PRO A 114 12.74 -1.09 -16.48
C PRO A 114 13.00 0.29 -15.88
N ARG A 115 12.07 0.79 -15.07
CA ARG A 115 12.19 2.01 -14.28
C ARG A 115 12.12 1.68 -12.80
N GLU A 116 13.11 2.09 -12.06
CA GLU A 116 13.15 1.91 -10.61
C GLU A 116 12.63 3.15 -9.89
N PHE A 117 11.82 2.92 -8.89
CA PHE A 117 11.27 3.94 -7.99
C PHE A 117 11.67 3.56 -6.58
N SER A 118 12.22 4.51 -5.83
CA SER A 118 12.71 4.25 -4.48
C SER A 118 12.28 5.36 -3.53
N VAL A 119 12.01 4.99 -2.28
CA VAL A 119 11.71 5.93 -1.20
C VAL A 119 12.38 5.46 0.08
N PRO A 120 12.88 6.37 0.92
CA PRO A 120 13.43 6.01 2.23
C PRO A 120 12.36 5.36 3.14
N GLU A 121 12.73 4.31 3.86
CA GLU A 121 11.85 3.59 4.80
C GLU A 121 11.20 4.55 5.80
N ARG A 122 11.98 5.47 6.37
CA ARG A 122 11.50 6.47 7.35
C ARG A 122 10.41 7.39 6.80
N MET A 123 10.34 7.57 5.48
CA MET A 123 9.29 8.35 4.84
C MET A 123 7.95 7.62 4.86
N ILE A 124 7.94 6.30 4.63
CA ILE A 124 6.71 5.51 4.48
C ILE A 124 5.90 5.48 5.79
N GLY A 125 6.59 5.34 6.94
CA GLY A 125 5.95 5.35 8.26
C GLY A 125 5.42 6.71 8.71
N HIS A 126 5.78 7.80 8.01
CA HIS A 126 5.38 9.14 8.41
C HIS A 126 3.92 9.45 7.99
N PRO A 127 3.11 10.12 8.83
CA PRO A 127 1.71 10.47 8.52
C PRO A 127 1.55 11.25 7.20
N ASP A 128 2.54 12.05 6.83
CA ASP A 128 2.53 12.88 5.62
C ASP A 128 2.96 12.15 4.35
N PHE A 129 3.38 10.88 4.41
CA PHE A 129 3.85 10.12 3.25
C PHE A 129 2.88 10.22 2.06
N PHE A 130 1.63 9.85 2.29
CA PHE A 130 0.61 9.88 1.23
C PHE A 130 0.24 11.30 0.79
N ARG A 131 0.34 12.28 1.69
CA ARG A 131 0.10 13.69 1.37
C ARG A 131 1.16 14.23 0.40
N VAL A 132 2.42 13.83 0.60
CA VAL A 132 3.51 14.17 -0.34
C VAL A 132 3.24 13.58 -1.72
N PHE A 133 2.91 12.28 -1.81
CA PHE A 133 2.60 11.64 -3.09
C PHE A 133 1.35 12.22 -3.77
N ALA A 134 0.32 12.60 -3.01
CA ALA A 134 -0.84 13.29 -3.54
C ALA A 134 -0.48 14.68 -4.11
N LYS A 135 0.42 15.42 -3.45
CA LYS A 135 0.93 16.70 -3.93
C LYS A 135 1.78 16.52 -5.19
N VAL A 136 2.66 15.52 -5.24
CA VAL A 136 3.42 15.17 -6.44
C VAL A 136 2.47 14.88 -7.61
N ARG A 137 1.46 14.03 -7.40
CA ARG A 137 0.45 13.73 -8.41
C ARG A 137 -0.23 14.98 -8.95
N MET A 138 -0.73 15.86 -8.07
CA MET A 138 -1.40 17.09 -8.46
C MET A 138 -0.50 17.99 -9.33
N LEU A 139 0.79 18.07 -9.01
CA LEU A 139 1.74 18.88 -9.76
C LEU A 139 2.13 18.22 -11.10
N ILE A 140 2.21 16.91 -11.18
CA ILE A 140 2.39 16.16 -12.44
C ILE A 140 1.19 16.35 -13.35
N ASP A 141 -0.04 16.17 -12.83
CA ASP A 141 -1.29 16.35 -13.57
C ASP A 141 -1.47 17.83 -14.05
N ALA A 142 -0.72 18.77 -13.48
CA ALA A 142 -0.64 20.17 -13.89
C ALA A 142 0.60 20.50 -14.74
N ASP A 143 1.27 19.50 -15.32
CA ASP A 143 2.43 19.61 -16.22
C ASP A 143 3.64 20.36 -15.63
N TYR A 144 3.86 20.27 -14.31
CA TYR A 144 5.05 20.86 -13.70
C TYR A 144 6.28 19.97 -13.93
N SER A 145 7.43 20.60 -14.21
CA SER A 145 8.72 19.90 -14.33
C SER A 145 9.15 19.26 -13.00
N ALA A 146 9.96 18.21 -13.08
CA ALA A 146 10.51 17.51 -11.92
C ALA A 146 11.22 18.47 -10.94
N ALA A 147 12.01 19.42 -11.45
CA ALA A 147 12.71 20.40 -10.62
C ALA A 147 11.75 21.29 -9.83
N LYS A 148 10.64 21.72 -10.46
CA LYS A 148 9.61 22.53 -9.80
C LYS A 148 8.84 21.73 -8.75
N ILE A 149 8.55 20.47 -9.05
CA ILE A 149 7.89 19.55 -8.09
C ILE A 149 8.79 19.33 -6.89
N CYS A 150 10.07 18.97 -7.09
CA CYS A 150 11.04 18.77 -6.00
C CYS A 150 11.16 20.02 -5.11
N SER A 151 11.23 21.22 -5.71
CA SER A 151 11.26 22.47 -4.95
C SER A 151 9.98 22.68 -4.13
N SER A 152 8.84 22.30 -4.68
CA SER A 152 7.53 22.46 -4.03
C SER A 152 7.32 21.52 -2.84
N ILE A 153 7.91 20.32 -2.86
CA ILE A 153 7.79 19.33 -1.78
C ILE A 153 8.94 19.38 -0.79
N LEU A 154 9.99 20.19 -1.03
CA LEU A 154 11.21 20.20 -0.22
C LEU A 154 10.93 20.44 1.26
N ALA A 155 10.09 21.43 1.59
CA ALA A 155 9.72 21.73 2.97
C ALA A 155 8.95 20.57 3.62
N ASP A 156 8.11 19.85 2.87
CA ASP A 156 7.40 18.67 3.35
C ASP A 156 8.39 17.54 3.68
N LEU A 157 9.37 17.28 2.80
CA LEU A 157 10.40 16.26 3.00
C LEU A 157 11.30 16.57 4.21
N GLN A 158 11.68 17.84 4.36
CA GLN A 158 12.43 18.29 5.53
C GLN A 158 11.61 18.17 6.83
N GLY A 159 10.30 18.45 6.76
CA GLY A 159 9.36 18.27 7.88
C GLY A 159 9.22 16.81 8.33
N ILE A 160 9.39 15.85 7.40
CA ILE A 160 9.46 14.40 7.69
C ILE A 160 10.79 14.02 8.36
N GLY A 161 11.81 14.88 8.31
CA GLY A 161 13.13 14.63 8.86
C GLY A 161 14.07 13.88 7.91
N LEU A 162 13.84 13.98 6.58
CA LEU A 162 14.71 13.38 5.58
C LEU A 162 16.00 14.20 5.45
N ASP A 163 17.12 13.51 5.35
CA ASP A 163 18.40 14.12 5.07
C ASP A 163 18.59 14.40 3.55
N PRO A 164 19.67 15.11 3.15
CA PRO A 164 19.90 15.44 1.74
C PRO A 164 20.01 14.22 0.81
N SER A 165 20.51 13.08 1.31
CA SER A 165 20.62 11.84 0.52
C SER A 165 19.26 11.24 0.26
N ASP A 166 18.39 11.18 1.28
CA ASP A 166 17.00 10.74 1.16
C ASP A 166 16.20 11.62 0.21
N ILE A 167 16.37 12.95 0.33
CA ILE A 167 15.69 13.92 -0.56
C ILE A 167 16.12 13.70 -2.00
N SER A 168 17.39 13.35 -2.25
CA SER A 168 17.88 13.01 -3.59
C SER A 168 17.22 11.76 -4.16
N ILE A 169 17.02 10.72 -3.33
CA ILE A 169 16.31 9.47 -3.71
C ILE A 169 14.87 9.78 -4.12
N VAL A 170 14.16 10.55 -3.30
CA VAL A 170 12.79 10.99 -3.63
C VAL A 170 12.78 11.84 -4.91
N GLY A 171 13.78 12.70 -5.09
CA GLY A 171 13.94 13.52 -6.30
C GLY A 171 14.09 12.69 -7.57
N THR A 172 14.87 11.60 -7.51
CA THR A 172 15.01 10.63 -8.62
C THR A 172 13.67 9.96 -8.92
N THR A 173 12.93 9.55 -7.89
CA THR A 173 11.60 8.95 -8.04
C THR A 173 10.62 9.94 -8.68
N VAL A 174 10.64 11.21 -8.28
CA VAL A 174 9.82 12.27 -8.92
C VAL A 174 10.22 12.47 -10.38
N GLY A 175 11.52 12.46 -10.69
CA GLY A 175 12.01 12.54 -12.07
C GLY A 175 11.47 11.42 -12.94
N ASN A 176 11.56 10.18 -12.47
CA ASN A 176 11.05 9.01 -13.18
C ASN A 176 9.51 9.05 -13.34
N LEU A 177 8.76 9.61 -12.39
CA LEU A 177 7.31 9.80 -12.49
C LEU A 177 6.93 10.84 -13.55
N VAL A 178 7.68 11.95 -13.64
CA VAL A 178 7.49 12.96 -14.69
C VAL A 178 7.80 12.37 -16.06
N GLU A 179 8.88 11.60 -16.20
CA GLU A 179 9.20 10.92 -17.46
C GLU A 179 8.11 9.92 -17.89
N LEU A 180 7.46 9.22 -16.95
CA LEU A 180 6.29 8.38 -17.26
C LEU A 180 5.11 9.23 -17.77
N HIS A 181 4.88 10.37 -17.14
CA HIS A 181 3.83 11.30 -17.56
C HIS A 181 4.06 11.81 -18.99
N ASP A 182 5.30 12.18 -19.33
CA ASP A 182 5.70 12.62 -20.67
C ASP A 182 5.52 11.50 -21.73
N GLN A 183 5.53 10.23 -21.31
CA GLN A 183 5.23 9.04 -22.12
C GLN A 183 3.73 8.72 -22.20
N GLY A 184 2.86 9.59 -21.68
CA GLY A 184 1.41 9.42 -21.70
C GLY A 184 0.83 8.61 -20.53
N TRP A 185 1.66 8.27 -19.52
CA TRP A 185 1.17 7.68 -18.27
C TRP A 185 0.65 8.82 -17.37
N ASN A 186 -0.55 8.69 -16.84
CA ASN A 186 -1.13 9.73 -15.99
C ASN A 186 -0.57 9.70 -14.55
N GLY A 187 -0.79 10.78 -13.80
CA GLY A 187 -0.32 10.94 -12.41
C GLY A 187 -0.89 9.93 -11.41
N ILE A 188 -1.82 9.04 -11.80
CA ILE A 188 -2.33 7.95 -10.93
C ILE A 188 -1.23 7.04 -10.43
N TRP A 189 -0.10 6.96 -11.17
CA TRP A 189 1.06 6.15 -10.78
C TRP A 189 1.69 6.61 -9.46
N CYS A 190 1.58 7.89 -9.11
CA CYS A 190 1.98 8.37 -7.78
C CYS A 190 1.20 7.65 -6.67
N THR A 191 -0.12 7.49 -6.86
CA THR A 191 -0.97 6.80 -5.88
C THR A 191 -0.68 5.30 -5.83
N ILE A 192 -0.50 4.66 -6.99
CA ILE A 192 -0.18 3.23 -7.09
C ILE A 192 1.15 2.93 -6.43
N LEU A 193 2.19 3.72 -6.67
CA LEU A 193 3.50 3.54 -6.05
C LEU A 193 3.45 3.77 -4.54
N ALA A 194 2.74 4.81 -4.07
CA ALA A 194 2.56 5.04 -2.65
C ALA A 194 1.88 3.84 -1.95
N ASP A 195 0.84 3.27 -2.55
CA ASP A 195 0.19 2.07 -2.01
C ASP A 195 1.14 0.85 -2.05
N ARG A 196 1.96 0.67 -3.10
CA ARG A 196 2.95 -0.42 -3.21
C ARG A 196 4.05 -0.32 -2.15
N PHE A 197 4.60 0.87 -1.94
CA PHE A 197 5.59 1.10 -0.88
C PHE A 197 4.99 0.85 0.51
N ALA A 198 3.80 1.37 0.77
CA ALA A 198 3.11 1.15 2.04
C ALA A 198 2.78 -0.34 2.29
N ALA A 199 2.39 -1.08 1.24
CA ALA A 199 2.16 -2.52 1.33
C ALA A 199 3.45 -3.29 1.64
N GLY A 200 4.58 -2.92 0.99
CA GLY A 200 5.89 -3.51 1.26
C GLY A 200 6.40 -3.27 2.68
N ALA A 201 5.97 -2.15 3.29
CA ALA A 201 6.36 -1.76 4.64
C ALA A 201 5.37 -2.23 5.74
N ILE A 202 4.38 -3.06 5.41
CA ILE A 202 3.48 -3.65 6.42
C ILE A 202 4.33 -4.51 7.37
N PRO A 203 4.28 -4.25 8.69
CA PRO A 203 5.00 -5.07 9.64
C PRO A 203 4.43 -6.50 9.69
N PRO A 204 5.22 -7.49 10.11
CA PRO A 204 4.73 -8.84 10.30
C PRO A 204 3.46 -8.86 11.16
N SER A 205 2.39 -9.49 10.66
CA SER A 205 1.13 -9.64 11.38
C SER A 205 1.09 -10.95 12.16
N SER A 206 0.38 -10.97 13.29
CA SER A 206 0.15 -12.20 14.07
C SER A 206 -0.55 -13.26 13.22
N HIS A 207 -1.45 -12.83 12.33
CA HIS A 207 -2.23 -13.72 11.48
C HIS A 207 -2.28 -13.20 10.03
N ILE A 208 -2.26 -14.12 9.10
CA ILE A 208 -2.53 -13.88 7.68
C ILE A 208 -3.77 -14.70 7.32
N CYS A 209 -4.77 -14.04 6.77
CA CYS A 209 -6.01 -14.68 6.36
C CYS A 209 -6.53 -14.03 5.09
N GLY A 210 -6.84 -14.82 4.09
CA GLY A 210 -7.38 -14.34 2.82
C GLY A 210 -7.98 -15.49 2.01
N ASN A 211 -8.72 -15.14 0.96
CA ASN A 211 -9.21 -16.09 -0.03
C ASN A 211 -8.58 -15.75 -1.39
N PRO A 212 -7.38 -16.27 -1.68
CA PRO A 212 -6.67 -15.95 -2.92
C PRO A 212 -7.45 -16.45 -4.15
N PRO A 213 -7.28 -15.76 -5.30
CA PRO A 213 -7.96 -16.16 -6.53
C PRO A 213 -7.52 -17.55 -6.98
N TRP A 214 -8.46 -18.40 -7.34
CA TRP A 214 -8.24 -19.75 -7.84
C TRP A 214 -7.89 -19.72 -9.34
N VAL A 215 -6.70 -19.22 -9.67
CA VAL A 215 -6.23 -19.13 -11.05
C VAL A 215 -5.30 -20.28 -11.36
N LYS A 216 -5.61 -21.04 -12.42
CA LYS A 216 -4.70 -22.09 -12.89
C LYS A 216 -3.39 -21.45 -13.37
N TRP A 217 -2.27 -22.06 -13.01
CA TRP A 217 -0.94 -21.60 -13.42
C TRP A 217 -0.82 -21.32 -14.91
N SER A 218 -1.43 -22.17 -15.76
CA SER A 218 -1.46 -22.01 -17.20
C SER A 218 -2.19 -20.76 -17.71
N ASN A 219 -3.00 -20.13 -16.86
CA ASN A 219 -3.78 -18.93 -17.19
C ASN A 219 -3.09 -17.64 -16.77
N LEU A 220 -1.95 -17.74 -16.08
CA LEU A 220 -1.14 -16.57 -15.73
C LEU A 220 -0.36 -16.09 -16.96
N PRO A 221 -0.18 -14.77 -17.14
CA PRO A 221 0.74 -14.23 -18.13
C PRO A 221 2.14 -14.86 -17.96
N ARG A 222 2.79 -15.24 -19.07
CA ARG A 222 4.06 -16.00 -19.04
C ARG A 222 5.14 -15.31 -18.21
N ASP A 223 5.32 -14.02 -18.41
CA ASP A 223 6.36 -13.24 -17.72
C ASP A 223 6.08 -13.16 -16.21
N TYR A 224 4.83 -12.98 -15.83
CA TYR A 224 4.40 -12.98 -14.43
C TYR A 224 4.60 -14.36 -13.78
N ALA A 225 4.22 -15.43 -14.47
CA ALA A 225 4.42 -16.80 -13.98
C ALA A 225 5.92 -17.13 -13.79
N GLN A 226 6.78 -16.75 -14.74
CA GLN A 226 8.23 -16.95 -14.63
C GLN A 226 8.83 -16.16 -13.47
N SER A 227 8.37 -14.94 -13.27
CA SER A 227 8.81 -14.08 -12.18
C SER A 227 8.43 -14.68 -10.82
N ILE A 228 7.19 -15.17 -10.66
CA ILE A 228 6.75 -15.88 -9.44
C ILE A 228 7.62 -17.11 -9.21
N GLN A 229 7.86 -17.94 -10.22
CA GLN A 229 8.72 -19.12 -10.08
C GLN A 229 10.13 -18.77 -9.58
N LYS A 230 10.71 -17.70 -10.14
CA LYS A 230 12.04 -17.24 -9.71
C LYS A 230 12.01 -16.79 -8.25
N HIS A 231 10.96 -16.07 -7.85
CA HIS A 231 10.78 -15.61 -6.48
C HIS A 231 10.62 -16.79 -5.50
N CYS A 232 9.71 -17.74 -5.79
CA CYS A 232 9.50 -18.94 -4.98
C CYS A 232 10.78 -19.76 -4.82
N ARG A 233 11.54 -19.99 -5.91
CA ARG A 233 12.85 -20.67 -5.84
C ARG A 233 13.84 -19.93 -4.96
N GLY A 234 13.84 -18.59 -4.96
CA GLY A 234 14.65 -17.76 -4.09
C GLY A 234 14.29 -17.93 -2.60
N LEU A 235 13.03 -18.27 -2.31
CA LEU A 235 12.53 -18.56 -0.96
C LEU A 235 12.65 -20.04 -0.57
N GLY A 236 13.12 -20.91 -1.46
CA GLY A 236 13.28 -22.35 -1.19
C GLY A 236 11.98 -23.16 -1.32
N VAL A 237 10.98 -22.66 -2.02
CA VAL A 237 9.70 -23.33 -2.32
C VAL A 237 9.48 -23.51 -3.81
#